data_c6be9991a2cdda514251cbc1b9609348
#
_entry.id   c6be9991a2cdda514251cbc1b9609348
#
_cell.length_a   1.000
_cell.length_b   1.000
_cell.length_c   1.000
_cell.angle_alpha   90.00
_cell.angle_beta   90.00
_cell.angle_gamma   90.00
#
_symmetry.space_group_name_H-M   'P 1'
#
loop_
_entity.id
_entity.type
_entity.pdbx_description
1 polymer ?
#
loop_
_entity_poly.entity_id
_entity_poly.type
_entity_poly.pdbx_seq_one_letter_code
_entity_poly.pdbx_strand_id
1 'polypeptide(L)'
;LVGALLVGESVRGSLRGMAEARLGKVELALPSNDRLFRAELAAQLQADLSADTAALLQLPGVAKRPSGESRANNVVVMGVDAAFWKLALEQPEFAEIPEDSIVINERLAKQLNVEVGNSINLRVHNPSQLSRDAPMAPIEDSTASLAQMEVLAIVSDAQFGRFSLQASQVPPYNAFVPLSQLQDAIEKPGMANLMLAGKATKPSDDPLGQAQAALARHWQLADAQAQLLQLPGDKGIELRSPRVFIDPPLAKAALAVDTNATEVLTYFVNKIQIGERSTPYSMASALADFEPGTVWLNQWTADDLQAKVGDDVELSYYSVGTMRQLEERTGQFKVGGIIAMNDPRSDITLMPDFPGMTDSENCADWDTGFPMDLDAIRDKDEDYWDTFKGTPKAYISLATGQEIWSNRFGSLTAVRYAQNGSEAQEALGKKLLANITPTDAGLTFQPARSQAAASVDNAMDFGQLFMSFSFFLIAAAVMLISLLFQFTMEKRTRETGTLLAVGIPARRVRRMLLLEGGLIAIVGCIVGAVAGTFFAETLLNALSTNWKDAVASATLT
;
A
#
# COMPACT_ATOMS: atom_id res chain seq x y z
N LEU A 1 20.56 37.94 -5.76
CA LEU A 1 19.12 37.73 -5.55
C LEU A 1 18.49 37.09 -6.79
N VAL A 2 18.64 37.67 -8.00
CA VAL A 2 18.08 37.13 -9.25
C VAL A 2 18.58 35.72 -9.51
N GLY A 3 19.90 35.47 -9.43
CA GLY A 3 20.44 34.13 -9.62
C GLY A 3 19.94 33.11 -8.62
N ALA A 4 19.78 33.46 -7.33
CA ALA A 4 19.26 32.56 -6.30
C ALA A 4 17.77 32.18 -6.54
N LEU A 5 16.97 33.15 -6.98
CA LEU A 5 15.56 32.89 -7.31
C LEU A 5 15.43 32.01 -8.57
N LEU A 6 16.24 32.27 -9.61
CA LEU A 6 16.25 31.46 -10.83
C LEU A 6 16.66 30.02 -10.57
N VAL A 7 17.71 29.80 -9.76
CA VAL A 7 18.11 28.43 -9.36
C VAL A 7 17.00 27.71 -8.59
N GLY A 8 16.38 28.41 -7.63
CA GLY A 8 15.27 27.84 -6.86
C GLY A 8 14.08 27.41 -7.74
N GLU A 9 13.69 28.29 -8.68
CA GLU A 9 12.56 28.00 -9.59
C GLU A 9 12.91 26.91 -10.61
N SER A 10 14.13 26.89 -11.15
CA SER A 10 14.58 25.81 -12.06
C SER A 10 14.61 24.45 -11.38
N VAL A 11 15.11 24.37 -10.12
CA VAL A 11 15.08 23.10 -9.35
C VAL A 11 13.63 22.67 -9.10
N ARG A 12 12.75 23.57 -8.71
CA ARG A 12 11.32 23.27 -8.51
C ARG A 12 10.65 22.81 -9.80
N GLY A 13 10.91 23.48 -10.91
CA GLY A 13 10.41 23.11 -12.24
C GLY A 13 10.89 21.71 -12.65
N SER A 14 12.16 21.40 -12.44
CA SER A 14 12.73 20.07 -12.73
C SER A 14 12.11 18.97 -11.86
N LEU A 15 11.91 19.21 -10.55
CA LEU A 15 11.25 18.26 -9.66
C LEU A 15 9.79 18.02 -10.07
N ARG A 16 9.08 19.08 -10.48
CA ARG A 16 7.71 18.97 -11.01
C ARG A 16 7.69 18.18 -12.31
N GLY A 17 8.58 18.46 -13.24
CA GLY A 17 8.72 17.70 -14.49
C GLY A 17 9.01 16.21 -14.24
N MET A 18 9.86 15.88 -13.27
CA MET A 18 10.12 14.49 -12.87
C MET A 18 8.88 13.82 -12.27
N ALA A 19 8.11 14.54 -11.44
CA ALA A 19 6.87 14.00 -10.86
C ALA A 19 5.82 13.76 -11.95
N GLU A 20 5.73 14.65 -12.95
CA GLU A 20 4.83 14.49 -14.10
C GLU A 20 5.26 13.33 -15.00
N ALA A 21 6.54 13.25 -15.34
CA ALA A 21 7.06 12.12 -16.14
C ALA A 21 6.85 10.78 -15.45
N ARG A 22 7.04 10.73 -14.13
CA ARG A 22 6.81 9.51 -13.32
C ARG A 22 5.37 9.01 -13.40
N LEU A 23 4.39 9.91 -13.36
CA LEU A 23 2.96 9.58 -13.38
C LEU A 23 2.37 9.52 -14.79
N GLY A 24 3.08 9.96 -15.81
CA GLY A 24 2.54 10.01 -17.17
C GLY A 24 1.25 10.81 -17.25
N LYS A 25 0.18 10.20 -17.77
CA LYS A 25 -1.17 10.79 -17.87
C LYS A 25 -2.07 10.47 -16.68
N VAL A 26 -1.56 9.76 -15.66
CA VAL A 26 -2.34 9.35 -14.48
C VAL A 26 -2.76 10.58 -13.67
N GLU A 27 -4.05 10.68 -13.38
CA GLU A 27 -4.64 11.70 -12.50
C GLU A 27 -5.02 11.11 -11.14
N LEU A 28 -5.71 9.95 -11.17
CA LEU A 28 -6.21 9.28 -9.98
C LEU A 28 -5.61 7.88 -9.88
N ALA A 29 -5.43 7.40 -8.64
CA ALA A 29 -5.01 6.05 -8.36
C ALA A 29 -5.86 5.47 -7.23
N LEU A 30 -6.16 4.17 -7.30
CA LEU A 30 -6.80 3.40 -6.24
C LEU A 30 -5.82 2.29 -5.81
N PRO A 31 -4.93 2.56 -4.86
CA PRO A 31 -4.09 1.54 -4.28
C PRO A 31 -4.87 0.79 -3.20
N SER A 32 -4.86 -0.53 -3.26
CA SER A 32 -5.47 -1.38 -2.24
C SER A 32 -4.45 -2.06 -1.31
N ASN A 33 -3.16 -1.79 -1.53
CA ASN A 33 -2.03 -2.34 -0.77
C ASN A 33 -2.05 -3.88 -0.72
N ASP A 34 -2.33 -4.46 0.45
CA ASP A 34 -2.35 -5.92 0.66
C ASP A 34 -3.66 -6.58 0.20
N ARG A 35 -4.63 -5.79 -0.25
CA ARG A 35 -5.93 -6.30 -0.72
C ARG A 35 -5.91 -6.46 -2.22
N LEU A 36 -6.66 -7.44 -2.68
CA LEU A 36 -6.89 -7.67 -4.09
C LEU A 36 -8.33 -7.34 -4.44
N PHE A 37 -8.54 -6.74 -5.59
CA PHE A 37 -9.84 -6.49 -6.20
C PHE A 37 -9.86 -7.02 -7.63
N ARG A 38 -11.03 -7.17 -8.23
CA ARG A 38 -11.17 -7.67 -9.62
C ARG A 38 -10.54 -6.69 -10.61
N ALA A 39 -9.61 -7.17 -11.43
CA ALA A 39 -8.99 -6.36 -12.49
C ALA A 39 -10.01 -5.81 -13.49
N GLU A 40 -11.08 -6.55 -13.76
CA GLU A 40 -12.21 -6.16 -14.61
C GLU A 40 -12.87 -4.85 -14.19
N LEU A 41 -12.81 -4.51 -12.90
CA LEU A 41 -13.36 -3.27 -12.35
C LEU A 41 -12.82 -2.03 -13.07
N ALA A 42 -11.56 -2.04 -13.51
CA ALA A 42 -10.97 -0.94 -14.27
C ALA A 42 -11.73 -0.70 -15.60
N ALA A 43 -12.01 -1.75 -16.34
CA ALA A 43 -12.75 -1.64 -17.60
C ALA A 43 -14.19 -1.16 -17.37
N GLN A 44 -14.84 -1.59 -16.28
CA GLN A 44 -16.20 -1.16 -15.92
C GLN A 44 -16.24 0.35 -15.59
N LEU A 45 -15.20 0.89 -14.94
CA LEU A 45 -15.14 2.31 -14.60
C LEU A 45 -14.75 3.21 -15.77
N GLN A 46 -14.12 2.70 -16.82
CA GLN A 46 -13.63 3.48 -17.95
C GLN A 46 -14.72 4.34 -18.61
N ALA A 47 -15.89 3.76 -18.83
CA ALA A 47 -17.01 4.46 -19.47
C ALA A 47 -17.55 5.60 -18.58
N ASP A 48 -17.70 5.34 -17.28
CA ASP A 48 -18.23 6.29 -16.32
C ASP A 48 -17.29 7.47 -16.08
N LEU A 49 -15.99 7.20 -16.06
CA LEU A 49 -14.95 8.22 -15.88
C LEU A 49 -14.64 8.98 -17.17
N SER A 50 -15.04 8.45 -18.33
CA SER A 50 -14.65 8.99 -19.64
C SER A 50 -13.11 9.20 -19.72
N ALA A 51 -12.34 8.27 -19.16
CA ALA A 51 -10.89 8.31 -19.04
C ALA A 51 -10.30 6.93 -19.29
N ASP A 52 -9.08 6.87 -19.78
CA ASP A 52 -8.35 5.59 -19.82
C ASP A 52 -8.11 5.10 -18.39
N THR A 53 -8.41 3.82 -18.16
CA THR A 53 -8.20 3.15 -16.88
C THR A 53 -7.37 1.89 -17.08
N ALA A 54 -6.54 1.54 -16.10
CA ALA A 54 -5.75 0.33 -16.11
C ALA A 54 -5.73 -0.31 -14.73
N ALA A 55 -5.89 -1.63 -14.67
CA ALA A 55 -5.65 -2.43 -13.47
C ALA A 55 -4.24 -3.04 -13.52
N LEU A 56 -3.56 -3.02 -12.39
CA LEU A 56 -2.21 -3.55 -12.25
C LEU A 56 -2.13 -4.45 -11.02
N LEU A 57 -1.23 -5.42 -11.11
CA LEU A 57 -0.80 -6.18 -9.96
C LEU A 57 0.65 -5.81 -9.63
N GLN A 58 0.83 -5.07 -8.54
CA GLN A 58 2.13 -4.58 -8.11
C GLN A 58 2.65 -5.39 -6.92
N LEU A 59 3.79 -6.06 -7.08
CA LEU A 59 4.38 -6.92 -6.06
C LEU A 59 5.85 -6.56 -5.83
N PRO A 60 6.34 -6.65 -4.58
CA PRO A 60 7.77 -6.57 -4.32
C PRO A 60 8.46 -7.86 -4.78
N GLY A 61 9.66 -7.71 -5.30
CA GLY A 61 10.40 -8.86 -5.81
C GLY A 61 11.91 -8.69 -5.85
N VAL A 62 12.55 -9.70 -6.36
CA VAL A 62 13.99 -9.78 -6.60
C VAL A 62 14.23 -10.23 -8.02
N ALA A 63 15.13 -9.54 -8.73
CA ALA A 63 15.57 -9.94 -10.05
C ALA A 63 17.03 -10.39 -10.04
N LYS A 64 17.36 -11.44 -10.79
CA LYS A 64 18.73 -11.93 -10.94
C LYS A 64 18.98 -12.45 -12.35
N ARG A 65 20.21 -12.33 -12.81
CA ARG A 65 20.63 -13.05 -14.03
C ARG A 65 20.65 -14.57 -13.79
N PRO A 66 20.35 -15.38 -14.80
CA PRO A 66 20.47 -16.85 -14.68
C PRO A 66 21.87 -17.31 -14.27
N SER A 67 22.94 -16.60 -14.69
CA SER A 67 24.33 -16.85 -14.30
C SER A 67 24.60 -16.60 -12.80
N GLY A 68 23.72 -15.88 -12.08
CA GLY A 68 23.88 -15.54 -10.67
C GLY A 68 24.85 -14.40 -10.37
N GLU A 69 25.51 -13.83 -11.38
CA GLU A 69 26.56 -12.79 -11.21
C GLU A 69 26.04 -11.45 -10.73
N SER A 70 24.79 -11.12 -11.05
CA SER A 70 24.17 -9.85 -10.65
C SER A 70 22.74 -10.05 -10.13
N ARG A 71 22.40 -9.23 -9.11
CA ARG A 71 21.13 -9.27 -8.42
C ARG A 71 20.64 -7.85 -8.12
N ALA A 72 19.34 -7.66 -8.23
CA ALA A 72 18.63 -6.47 -7.76
C ALA A 72 17.59 -6.89 -6.71
N ASN A 73 17.71 -6.33 -5.51
CA ASN A 73 16.71 -6.46 -4.45
C ASN A 73 15.74 -5.27 -4.54
N ASN A 74 14.56 -5.40 -3.94
CA ASN A 74 13.53 -4.36 -3.91
C ASN A 74 13.09 -3.93 -5.33
N VAL A 75 12.93 -4.92 -6.23
CA VAL A 75 12.35 -4.69 -7.55
C VAL A 75 10.84 -4.55 -7.39
N VAL A 76 10.27 -3.54 -8.03
CA VAL A 76 8.82 -3.39 -8.14
C VAL A 76 8.40 -4.15 -9.41
N VAL A 77 7.81 -5.31 -9.22
CA VAL A 77 7.28 -6.13 -10.31
C VAL A 77 5.82 -5.75 -10.53
N MET A 78 5.49 -5.36 -11.76
CA MET A 78 4.15 -4.93 -12.14
C MET A 78 3.63 -5.83 -13.25
N GLY A 79 2.53 -6.53 -12.97
CA GLY A 79 1.70 -7.17 -13.99
C GLY A 79 0.86 -6.11 -14.67
N VAL A 80 1.00 -5.95 -15.97
CA VAL A 80 0.35 -4.89 -16.75
C VAL A 80 -0.23 -5.45 -18.05
N ASP A 81 -1.23 -4.74 -18.56
CA ASP A 81 -1.85 -4.97 -19.87
C ASP A 81 -1.63 -3.78 -20.83
N ALA A 82 -2.21 -3.85 -22.01
CA ALA A 82 -2.12 -2.78 -23.00
C ALA A 82 -2.73 -1.44 -22.51
N ALA A 83 -3.70 -1.48 -21.58
CA ALA A 83 -4.33 -0.26 -21.07
C ALA A 83 -3.37 0.57 -20.24
N PHE A 84 -2.44 -0.07 -19.52
CA PHE A 84 -1.42 0.62 -18.74
C PHE A 84 -0.55 1.55 -19.61
N TRP A 85 -0.09 1.05 -20.75
CA TRP A 85 0.81 1.81 -21.63
C TRP A 85 0.16 3.02 -22.28
N LYS A 86 -1.19 3.07 -22.41
CA LYS A 86 -1.92 4.25 -22.89
C LYS A 86 -1.77 5.45 -21.95
N LEU A 87 -1.54 5.18 -20.65
CA LEU A 87 -1.34 6.20 -19.64
C LEU A 87 0.09 6.77 -19.61
N ALA A 88 1.06 6.17 -20.31
CA ALA A 88 2.40 6.70 -20.46
C ALA A 88 2.40 8.01 -21.27
N LEU A 89 3.41 8.87 -21.06
CA LEU A 89 3.60 10.07 -21.89
C LEU A 89 3.91 9.68 -23.35
N GLU A 90 4.81 8.74 -23.50
CA GLU A 90 5.17 8.12 -24.79
C GLU A 90 4.84 6.64 -24.73
N GLN A 91 4.12 6.15 -25.70
CA GLN A 91 3.82 4.73 -25.79
C GLN A 91 5.06 3.97 -26.29
N PRO A 92 5.39 2.81 -25.72
CA PRO A 92 6.43 1.95 -26.27
C PRO A 92 6.02 1.41 -27.64
N GLU A 93 7.01 0.90 -28.41
CA GLU A 93 6.76 0.35 -29.76
C GLU A 93 5.96 -0.97 -29.75
N PHE A 94 5.85 -1.63 -28.60
CA PHE A 94 5.03 -2.82 -28.40
C PHE A 94 3.67 -2.46 -27.80
N ALA A 95 2.62 -3.17 -28.20
CA ALA A 95 1.26 -2.99 -27.65
C ALA A 95 1.04 -3.80 -26.36
N GLU A 96 1.56 -5.03 -26.34
CA GLU A 96 1.44 -5.98 -25.23
C GLU A 96 2.77 -6.67 -24.99
N ILE A 97 3.00 -7.14 -23.78
CA ILE A 97 4.17 -7.94 -23.42
C ILE A 97 3.77 -9.41 -23.64
N PRO A 98 4.47 -10.17 -24.51
CA PRO A 98 4.23 -11.60 -24.68
C PRO A 98 4.51 -12.39 -23.40
N GLU A 99 3.93 -13.58 -23.27
CA GLU A 99 4.30 -14.52 -22.22
C GLU A 99 5.81 -14.80 -22.22
N ASP A 100 6.36 -15.09 -21.06
CA ASP A 100 7.79 -15.30 -20.82
C ASP A 100 8.70 -14.13 -21.22
N SER A 101 8.11 -12.95 -21.45
CA SER A 101 8.85 -11.72 -21.75
C SER A 101 8.69 -10.70 -20.63
N ILE A 102 9.73 -9.87 -20.48
CA ILE A 102 9.80 -8.82 -19.47
C ILE A 102 10.25 -7.50 -20.07
N VAL A 103 9.65 -6.43 -19.63
CA VAL A 103 10.10 -5.07 -19.90
C VAL A 103 10.70 -4.50 -18.63
N ILE A 104 11.87 -3.89 -18.70
CA ILE A 104 12.57 -3.35 -17.52
C ILE A 104 12.94 -1.89 -17.76
N ASN A 105 13.16 -1.16 -16.68
CA ASN A 105 13.67 0.20 -16.80
C ASN A 105 15.21 0.22 -16.94
N GLU A 106 15.74 1.33 -17.43
CA GLU A 106 17.18 1.52 -17.63
C GLU A 106 18.00 1.28 -16.35
N ARG A 107 17.45 1.64 -15.20
CA ARG A 107 18.13 1.47 -13.91
C ARG A 107 18.30 -0.01 -13.56
N LEU A 108 17.28 -0.82 -13.74
CA LEU A 108 17.33 -2.25 -13.50
C LEU A 108 18.25 -2.93 -14.51
N ALA A 109 18.20 -2.51 -15.79
CA ALA A 109 19.08 -3.01 -16.83
C ALA A 109 20.56 -2.78 -16.48
N LYS A 110 20.93 -1.58 -16.03
CA LYS A 110 22.28 -1.25 -15.55
C LYS A 110 22.68 -2.08 -14.33
N GLN A 111 21.79 -2.24 -13.34
CA GLN A 111 22.06 -3.01 -12.11
C GLN A 111 22.34 -4.48 -12.42
N LEU A 112 21.60 -5.07 -13.33
CA LEU A 112 21.74 -6.46 -13.72
C LEU A 112 22.78 -6.66 -14.83
N ASN A 113 23.24 -5.59 -15.46
CA ASN A 113 24.12 -5.59 -16.65
C ASN A 113 23.53 -6.46 -17.78
N VAL A 114 22.27 -6.17 -18.16
CA VAL A 114 21.51 -6.89 -19.18
C VAL A 114 21.10 -5.96 -20.32
N GLU A 115 20.93 -6.54 -21.50
CA GLU A 115 20.46 -5.89 -22.72
C GLU A 115 19.20 -6.61 -23.22
N VAL A 116 18.52 -6.03 -24.22
CA VAL A 116 17.38 -6.66 -24.91
C VAL A 116 17.80 -8.03 -25.46
N GLY A 117 16.96 -9.06 -25.29
CA GLY A 117 17.22 -10.45 -25.64
C GLY A 117 17.95 -11.26 -24.56
N ASN A 118 18.41 -10.65 -23.45
CA ASN A 118 18.95 -11.39 -22.32
C ASN A 118 17.82 -11.98 -21.45
N SER A 119 18.10 -13.01 -20.66
CA SER A 119 17.13 -13.61 -19.74
C SER A 119 17.34 -13.13 -18.31
N ILE A 120 16.24 -12.98 -17.59
CA ILE A 120 16.17 -12.60 -16.16
C ILE A 120 15.28 -13.60 -15.44
N ASN A 121 15.66 -13.97 -14.23
CA ASN A 121 14.80 -14.70 -13.30
C ASN A 121 14.22 -13.70 -12.29
N LEU A 122 12.90 -13.67 -12.16
CA LEU A 122 12.18 -12.93 -11.12
C LEU A 122 11.71 -13.87 -10.03
N ARG A 123 11.77 -13.38 -8.80
CA ARG A 123 11.07 -13.96 -7.66
C ARG A 123 10.22 -12.87 -7.04
N VAL A 124 8.92 -13.09 -6.96
CA VAL A 124 7.96 -12.16 -6.35
C VAL A 124 7.45 -12.73 -5.04
N HIS A 125 7.14 -11.86 -4.09
CA HIS A 125 6.46 -12.27 -2.88
C HIS A 125 4.96 -12.36 -3.17
N ASN A 126 4.37 -13.50 -2.85
CA ASN A 126 2.92 -13.65 -2.95
C ASN A 126 2.26 -12.67 -1.97
N PRO A 127 1.21 -11.96 -2.38
CA PRO A 127 0.41 -11.20 -1.44
C PRO A 127 -0.22 -12.17 -0.45
N SER A 128 0.18 -12.09 0.81
CA SER A 128 -0.41 -12.91 1.86
C SER A 128 -1.89 -12.55 1.98
N GLN A 129 -2.76 -13.55 1.96
CA GLN A 129 -4.19 -13.36 2.24
C GLN A 129 -4.39 -12.78 3.63
N LEU A 130 -3.61 -13.25 4.59
CA LEU A 130 -3.48 -12.67 5.91
C LEU A 130 -2.32 -11.67 5.92
N SER A 131 -2.54 -10.50 6.50
CA SER A 131 -1.41 -9.60 6.79
C SER A 131 -0.39 -10.35 7.65
N ARG A 132 0.90 -10.20 7.38
CA ARG A 132 2.00 -10.77 8.21
C ARG A 132 1.87 -10.46 9.70
N ASP A 133 1.09 -9.46 10.04
CA ASP A 133 0.79 -9.05 11.40
C ASP A 133 -0.49 -9.67 11.94
N ALA A 134 -1.18 -10.50 11.15
CA ALA A 134 -2.38 -11.19 11.60
C ALA A 134 -1.99 -12.44 12.40
N PRO A 135 -2.75 -12.79 13.44
CA PRO A 135 -2.65 -14.11 14.04
C PRO A 135 -2.91 -15.16 12.95
N MET A 136 -2.16 -16.26 13.00
CA MET A 136 -2.30 -17.36 12.03
C MET A 136 -1.88 -17.05 10.59
N ALA A 137 -1.09 -16.00 10.36
CA ALA A 137 -0.47 -15.79 9.07
C ALA A 137 0.66 -16.81 8.85
N PRO A 138 0.76 -17.48 7.67
CA PRO A 138 1.83 -18.42 7.38
C PRO A 138 3.22 -17.82 7.63
N ILE A 139 4.15 -18.59 8.20
CA ILE A 139 5.52 -18.12 8.51
C ILE A 139 6.33 -18.01 7.23
N GLU A 140 6.17 -18.97 6.33
CA GLU A 140 6.90 -18.98 5.09
C GLU A 140 6.37 -17.90 4.14
N ASP A 141 7.28 -17.02 3.73
CA ASP A 141 7.04 -16.13 2.60
C ASP A 141 6.84 -16.96 1.35
N SER A 142 5.59 -17.24 0.99
CA SER A 142 5.30 -17.87 -0.27
C SER A 142 5.82 -16.95 -1.39
N THR A 143 6.72 -17.48 -2.21
CA THR A 143 7.30 -16.74 -3.31
C THR A 143 7.01 -17.45 -4.61
N ALA A 144 6.49 -16.72 -5.58
CA ALA A 144 6.36 -17.20 -6.94
C ALA A 144 7.63 -16.88 -7.73
N SER A 145 8.01 -17.77 -8.63
CA SER A 145 9.19 -17.61 -9.48
C SER A 145 8.78 -17.58 -10.94
N LEU A 146 9.17 -16.50 -11.63
CA LEU A 146 9.10 -16.37 -13.09
C LEU A 146 10.53 -16.55 -13.62
N ALA A 147 10.81 -17.72 -14.19
CA ALA A 147 12.14 -18.09 -14.62
C ALA A 147 12.35 -17.78 -16.12
N GLN A 148 13.58 -17.42 -16.48
CA GLN A 148 14.02 -17.24 -17.88
C GLN A 148 13.19 -16.24 -18.69
N MET A 149 12.68 -15.17 -18.05
CA MET A 149 11.98 -14.10 -18.74
C MET A 149 12.91 -13.36 -19.69
N GLU A 150 12.58 -13.32 -20.99
CA GLU A 150 13.36 -12.62 -21.99
C GLU A 150 13.11 -11.11 -21.94
N VAL A 151 14.18 -10.30 -21.91
CA VAL A 151 14.07 -8.84 -21.93
C VAL A 151 13.62 -8.37 -23.31
N LEU A 152 12.32 -8.05 -23.42
CA LEU A 152 11.70 -7.55 -24.66
C LEU A 152 12.16 -6.13 -24.97
N ALA A 153 12.19 -5.27 -23.95
CA ALA A 153 12.53 -3.85 -24.11
C ALA A 153 13.06 -3.24 -22.80
N ILE A 154 13.83 -2.18 -22.95
CA ILE A 154 14.27 -1.30 -21.85
C ILE A 154 13.59 0.04 -22.05
N VAL A 155 12.71 0.42 -21.12
CA VAL A 155 11.86 1.59 -21.24
C VAL A 155 12.46 2.83 -20.58
N SER A 156 12.26 3.97 -21.24
CA SER A 156 12.67 5.30 -20.77
C SER A 156 11.71 5.84 -19.69
N ASP A 157 12.10 6.96 -19.06
CA ASP A 157 11.25 7.66 -18.09
C ASP A 157 9.90 8.09 -18.68
N ALA A 158 9.85 8.52 -19.95
CA ALA A 158 8.61 8.89 -20.65
C ALA A 158 7.68 7.70 -20.92
N GLN A 159 8.25 6.49 -20.95
CA GLN A 159 7.57 5.21 -21.13
C GLN A 159 7.34 4.49 -19.79
N PHE A 160 7.10 5.21 -18.71
CA PHE A 160 6.90 4.66 -17.36
C PHE A 160 8.12 3.98 -16.71
N GLY A 161 9.33 4.16 -17.22
CA GLY A 161 10.54 3.62 -16.59
C GLY A 161 10.71 4.03 -15.12
N ARG A 162 10.23 5.23 -14.75
CA ARG A 162 10.22 5.73 -13.35
C ARG A 162 8.87 5.58 -12.65
N PHE A 163 7.91 4.88 -13.19
CA PHE A 163 6.58 4.84 -12.62
C PHE A 163 6.61 4.47 -11.13
N SER A 164 5.97 5.30 -10.32
CA SER A 164 5.77 5.08 -8.89
C SER A 164 4.75 6.07 -8.36
N LEU A 165 3.85 5.66 -7.50
CA LEU A 165 2.96 6.56 -6.76
C LEU A 165 3.69 7.29 -5.63
N GLN A 166 4.77 6.70 -5.12
CA GLN A 166 5.56 7.31 -4.06
C GLN A 166 6.52 8.36 -4.62
N ALA A 167 6.60 9.52 -3.98
CA ALA A 167 7.59 10.54 -4.30
C ALA A 167 8.98 10.05 -3.88
N SER A 168 9.84 9.76 -4.85
CA SER A 168 11.23 9.38 -4.63
C SER A 168 12.14 10.09 -5.63
N GLN A 169 13.27 10.59 -5.15
CA GLN A 169 14.31 11.16 -6.01
C GLN A 169 15.05 10.06 -6.79
N VAL A 170 15.15 8.88 -6.20
CA VAL A 170 15.81 7.72 -6.79
C VAL A 170 14.78 6.86 -7.51
N PRO A 171 14.90 6.62 -8.84
CA PRO A 171 13.99 5.76 -9.55
C PRO A 171 13.94 4.36 -8.94
N PRO A 172 12.76 3.74 -8.84
CA PRO A 172 12.68 2.33 -8.43
C PRO A 172 13.32 1.42 -9.48
N TYR A 173 13.60 0.18 -9.13
CA TYR A 173 13.85 -0.89 -10.08
C TYR A 173 12.51 -1.42 -10.55
N ASN A 174 12.07 -1.05 -11.74
CA ASN A 174 10.79 -1.45 -12.30
C ASN A 174 10.96 -2.61 -13.29
N ALA A 175 10.13 -3.62 -13.13
CA ALA A 175 9.99 -4.75 -14.02
C ALA A 175 8.50 -4.92 -14.38
N PHE A 176 8.17 -4.97 -15.65
CA PHE A 176 6.82 -5.12 -16.16
C PHE A 176 6.70 -6.47 -16.84
N VAL A 177 5.69 -7.23 -16.50
CA VAL A 177 5.38 -8.56 -17.04
C VAL A 177 3.91 -8.61 -17.45
N PRO A 178 3.47 -9.59 -18.27
CA PRO A 178 2.04 -9.74 -18.54
C PRO A 178 1.23 -9.89 -17.26
N LEU A 179 0.10 -9.17 -17.18
CA LEU A 179 -0.77 -9.20 -16.00
C LEU A 179 -1.26 -10.61 -15.72
N SER A 180 -1.74 -11.33 -16.75
CA SER A 180 -2.21 -12.71 -16.65
C SER A 180 -1.13 -13.64 -16.09
N GLN A 181 0.08 -13.58 -16.62
CA GLN A 181 1.18 -14.44 -16.19
C GLN A 181 1.57 -14.21 -14.73
N LEU A 182 1.57 -12.95 -14.27
CA LEU A 182 1.85 -12.65 -12.87
C LEU A 182 0.72 -13.11 -11.95
N GLN A 183 -0.54 -12.97 -12.38
CA GLN A 183 -1.72 -13.45 -11.67
C GLN A 183 -1.71 -14.97 -11.52
N ASP A 184 -1.38 -15.69 -12.58
CA ASP A 184 -1.28 -17.17 -12.59
C ASP A 184 -0.13 -17.63 -11.68
N ALA A 185 1.03 -16.95 -11.74
CA ALA A 185 2.18 -17.29 -10.90
C ALA A 185 1.90 -17.19 -9.40
N ILE A 186 0.99 -16.31 -8.99
CA ILE A 186 0.57 -16.15 -7.58
C ILE A 186 -0.78 -16.81 -7.27
N GLU A 187 -1.34 -17.59 -8.20
CA GLU A 187 -2.63 -18.29 -8.08
C GLU A 187 -3.81 -17.35 -7.77
N LYS A 188 -3.79 -16.14 -8.34
CA LYS A 188 -4.85 -15.14 -8.19
C LYS A 188 -5.31 -14.59 -9.55
N PRO A 189 -5.88 -15.44 -10.42
CA PRO A 189 -6.33 -15.02 -11.75
C PRO A 189 -7.40 -13.92 -11.65
N GLY A 190 -7.30 -12.94 -12.52
CA GLY A 190 -8.25 -11.84 -12.62
C GLY A 190 -8.18 -10.80 -11.48
N MET A 191 -7.18 -10.86 -10.60
CA MET A 191 -7.05 -9.95 -9.47
C MET A 191 -5.97 -8.88 -9.70
N ALA A 192 -6.19 -7.70 -9.08
CA ALA A 192 -5.29 -6.55 -9.12
C ALA A 192 -5.23 -5.90 -7.73
N ASN A 193 -4.21 -5.08 -7.47
CA ASN A 193 -4.08 -4.32 -6.23
C ASN A 193 -3.82 -2.82 -6.45
N LEU A 194 -3.78 -2.39 -7.69
CA LEU A 194 -3.64 -1.00 -8.06
C LEU A 194 -4.48 -0.71 -9.31
N MET A 195 -5.30 0.33 -9.25
CA MET A 195 -6.00 0.86 -10.43
C MET A 195 -5.54 2.28 -10.68
N LEU A 196 -5.31 2.61 -11.94
CA LEU A 196 -4.94 3.93 -12.40
C LEU A 196 -6.05 4.47 -13.30
N ALA A 197 -6.31 5.77 -13.19
CA ALA A 197 -7.19 6.48 -14.11
C ALA A 197 -6.48 7.72 -14.64
N GLY A 198 -6.54 7.90 -15.93
CA GLY A 198 -6.01 9.05 -16.64
C GLY A 198 -6.91 10.27 -16.52
N LYS A 199 -6.52 11.34 -17.21
CA LYS A 199 -7.34 12.56 -17.29
C LYS A 199 -8.63 12.28 -18.04
N ALA A 200 -9.75 12.66 -17.44
CA ALA A 200 -11.06 12.55 -18.08
C ALA A 200 -11.13 13.42 -19.35
N THR A 201 -11.75 12.89 -20.39
CA THR A 201 -12.00 13.65 -21.63
C THR A 201 -13.07 14.71 -21.44
N LYS A 202 -13.98 14.52 -20.46
CA LYS A 202 -14.98 15.51 -20.04
C LYS A 202 -14.53 16.13 -18.72
N PRO A 203 -14.29 17.46 -18.67
CA PRO A 203 -13.94 18.13 -17.43
C PRO A 203 -15.00 17.93 -16.34
N SER A 204 -14.56 17.67 -15.13
CA SER A 204 -15.42 17.63 -13.93
C SER A 204 -14.84 18.56 -12.87
N ASP A 205 -15.70 19.24 -12.13
CA ASP A 205 -15.31 20.09 -11.01
C ASP A 205 -14.84 19.25 -9.80
N ASP A 206 -15.30 17.99 -9.71
CA ASP A 206 -14.91 17.02 -8.70
C ASP A 206 -14.59 15.64 -9.32
N PRO A 207 -13.40 15.46 -9.92
CA PRO A 207 -12.99 14.18 -10.51
C PRO A 207 -12.90 13.05 -9.49
N LEU A 208 -12.50 13.35 -8.25
CA LEU A 208 -12.36 12.38 -7.19
C LEU A 208 -13.71 11.84 -6.72
N GLY A 209 -14.68 12.73 -6.47
CA GLY A 209 -16.03 12.35 -6.10
C GLY A 209 -16.72 11.57 -7.22
N GLN A 210 -16.51 11.94 -8.49
CA GLN A 210 -17.00 11.18 -9.63
C GLN A 210 -16.42 9.77 -9.69
N ALA A 211 -15.13 9.62 -9.47
CA ALA A 211 -14.46 8.31 -9.45
C ALA A 211 -14.98 7.44 -8.30
N GLN A 212 -15.15 8.02 -7.12
CA GLN A 212 -15.68 7.29 -5.97
C GLN A 212 -17.15 6.88 -6.17
N ALA A 213 -17.96 7.72 -6.80
CA ALA A 213 -19.34 7.40 -7.15
C ALA A 213 -19.44 6.32 -8.25
N ALA A 214 -18.52 6.33 -9.22
CA ALA A 214 -18.43 5.28 -10.23
C ALA A 214 -18.03 3.94 -9.59
N LEU A 215 -17.03 3.95 -8.72
CA LEU A 215 -16.61 2.78 -7.95
C LEU A 215 -17.79 2.18 -7.15
N ALA A 216 -18.56 3.01 -6.46
CA ALA A 216 -19.71 2.57 -5.67
C ALA A 216 -20.82 1.90 -6.50
N ARG A 217 -20.88 2.15 -7.82
CA ARG A 217 -21.86 1.51 -8.72
C ARG A 217 -21.43 0.13 -9.23
N HIS A 218 -20.13 -0.11 -9.35
CA HIS A 218 -19.58 -1.30 -10.01
C HIS A 218 -18.90 -2.29 -9.07
N TRP A 219 -18.56 -1.86 -7.84
CA TRP A 219 -17.89 -2.75 -6.92
C TRP A 219 -18.78 -3.89 -6.43
N GLN A 220 -18.17 -4.98 -6.00
CA GLN A 220 -18.84 -6.19 -5.53
C GLN A 220 -18.19 -6.66 -4.21
N LEU A 221 -18.83 -7.62 -3.53
CA LEU A 221 -18.27 -8.20 -2.30
C LEU A 221 -16.89 -8.82 -2.51
N ALA A 222 -16.65 -9.38 -3.70
CA ALA A 222 -15.33 -9.92 -4.06
C ALA A 222 -14.22 -8.86 -4.02
N ASP A 223 -14.54 -7.58 -4.34
CA ASP A 223 -13.58 -6.47 -4.27
C ASP A 223 -13.27 -6.08 -2.80
N ALA A 224 -14.16 -6.43 -1.87
CA ALA A 224 -13.92 -6.32 -0.43
C ALA A 224 -13.27 -7.60 0.16
N GLN A 225 -12.86 -8.55 -0.68
CA GLN A 225 -12.41 -9.88 -0.25
C GLN A 225 -13.41 -10.57 0.66
N ALA A 226 -14.69 -10.50 0.32
CA ALA A 226 -15.78 -11.13 1.03
C ALA A 226 -16.57 -12.05 0.11
N GLN A 227 -17.05 -13.15 0.63
CA GLN A 227 -17.80 -14.17 -0.11
C GLN A 227 -19.01 -14.60 0.70
N LEU A 228 -20.13 -14.78 0.00
CA LEU A 228 -21.29 -15.45 0.53
C LEU A 228 -21.28 -16.89 0.01
N LEU A 229 -21.27 -17.86 0.90
CA LEU A 229 -21.22 -19.27 0.57
C LEU A 229 -22.48 -19.98 1.07
N GLN A 230 -23.06 -20.83 0.24
CA GLN A 230 -24.13 -21.74 0.67
C GLN A 230 -23.50 -22.87 1.48
N LEU A 231 -23.90 -23.04 2.73
CA LEU A 231 -23.42 -24.13 3.58
C LEU A 231 -24.05 -25.48 3.15
N PRO A 232 -23.30 -26.57 3.25
CA PRO A 232 -23.84 -27.93 2.96
C PRO A 232 -25.00 -28.30 3.87
N GLY A 233 -25.98 -29.08 3.34
CA GLY A 233 -27.10 -29.59 4.13
C GLY A 233 -28.11 -28.53 4.56
N ASP A 234 -28.32 -27.52 3.73
CA ASP A 234 -29.28 -26.41 3.96
C ASP A 234 -29.09 -25.68 5.31
N LYS A 235 -27.83 -25.62 5.79
CA LYS A 235 -27.47 -24.93 7.03
C LYS A 235 -27.45 -23.41 6.93
N GLY A 236 -27.83 -22.86 5.77
CA GLY A 236 -27.88 -21.41 5.54
C GLY A 236 -26.78 -20.89 4.64
N ILE A 237 -26.68 -19.57 4.62
CA ILE A 237 -25.66 -18.82 3.87
C ILE A 237 -24.67 -18.24 4.86
N GLU A 238 -23.39 -18.33 4.55
CA GLU A 238 -22.34 -17.81 5.41
C GLU A 238 -21.53 -16.73 4.67
N LEU A 239 -21.34 -15.59 5.33
CA LEU A 239 -20.39 -14.59 4.92
C LEU A 239 -19.01 -14.94 5.49
N ARG A 240 -18.03 -15.09 4.61
CA ARG A 240 -16.61 -15.36 4.95
C ARG A 240 -15.68 -14.39 4.26
N SER A 241 -14.46 -14.31 4.77
CA SER A 241 -13.34 -13.63 4.12
C SER A 241 -12.18 -14.60 3.95
N PRO A 242 -11.50 -14.65 2.78
CA PRO A 242 -10.25 -15.39 2.62
C PRO A 242 -9.13 -14.87 3.54
N ARG A 243 -9.36 -13.76 4.23
CA ARG A 243 -8.49 -13.19 5.26
C ARG A 243 -8.79 -13.72 6.66
N VAL A 244 -9.57 -14.77 6.78
CA VAL A 244 -10.03 -15.40 8.02
C VAL A 244 -10.96 -14.48 8.82
N PHE A 245 -10.47 -13.29 9.22
CA PHE A 245 -11.27 -12.32 9.98
C PHE A 245 -12.07 -11.42 9.05
N ILE A 246 -13.33 -11.19 9.40
CA ILE A 246 -14.19 -10.22 8.72
C ILE A 246 -13.85 -8.82 9.20
N ASP A 247 -13.56 -7.91 8.27
CA ASP A 247 -13.29 -6.51 8.60
C ASP A 247 -14.44 -5.88 9.41
N PRO A 248 -14.15 -5.08 10.44
CA PRO A 248 -15.19 -4.52 11.32
C PRO A 248 -16.32 -3.76 10.61
N PRO A 249 -16.09 -2.93 9.56
CA PRO A 249 -17.18 -2.31 8.82
C PRO A 249 -18.07 -3.33 8.11
N LEU A 250 -17.49 -4.38 7.53
CA LEU A 250 -18.23 -5.44 6.86
C LEU A 250 -19.02 -6.30 7.86
N ALA A 251 -18.44 -6.65 9.01
CA ALA A 251 -19.13 -7.35 10.09
C ALA A 251 -20.35 -6.55 10.58
N LYS A 252 -20.17 -5.25 10.79
CA LYS A 252 -21.27 -4.34 11.18
C LYS A 252 -22.39 -4.31 10.13
N ALA A 253 -22.02 -4.21 8.85
CA ALA A 253 -22.99 -4.23 7.75
C ALA A 253 -23.71 -5.58 7.68
N ALA A 254 -23.00 -6.69 7.87
CA ALA A 254 -23.55 -8.04 7.87
C ALA A 254 -24.61 -8.26 8.95
N LEU A 255 -24.33 -7.80 10.17
CA LEU A 255 -25.28 -7.90 11.29
C LEU A 255 -26.47 -6.95 11.15
N ALA A 256 -26.31 -5.84 10.44
CA ALA A 256 -27.40 -4.89 10.16
C ALA A 256 -28.40 -5.42 9.10
N VAL A 257 -27.99 -6.35 8.25
CA VAL A 257 -28.87 -6.92 7.19
C VAL A 257 -29.91 -7.86 7.76
N ASP A 258 -29.57 -8.63 8.79
CA ASP A 258 -30.47 -9.55 9.46
C ASP A 258 -30.14 -9.61 10.97
N THR A 259 -31.09 -9.24 11.80
CA THR A 259 -30.93 -9.25 13.26
C THR A 259 -30.86 -10.66 13.87
N ASN A 260 -31.24 -11.69 13.10
CA ASN A 260 -31.13 -13.08 13.48
C ASN A 260 -29.87 -13.76 12.94
N ALA A 261 -28.95 -13.00 12.35
CA ALA A 261 -27.68 -13.54 11.89
C ALA A 261 -26.86 -14.07 13.06
N THR A 262 -26.26 -15.24 12.88
CA THR A 262 -25.42 -15.88 13.89
C THR A 262 -23.97 -15.47 13.70
N GLU A 263 -23.38 -14.91 14.73
CA GLU A 263 -21.98 -14.53 14.80
C GLU A 263 -21.11 -15.74 15.13
N VAL A 264 -20.01 -15.91 14.40
CA VAL A 264 -19.05 -17.00 14.59
C VAL A 264 -17.65 -16.41 14.71
N LEU A 265 -16.93 -16.80 15.76
CA LEU A 265 -15.51 -16.54 15.89
C LEU A 265 -14.78 -17.85 16.20
N THR A 266 -14.10 -18.40 15.22
CA THR A 266 -13.29 -19.62 15.38
C THR A 266 -11.82 -19.27 15.41
N TYR A 267 -11.10 -19.83 16.37
CA TYR A 267 -9.68 -19.55 16.59
C TYR A 267 -8.91 -20.86 16.79
N PHE A 268 -7.63 -20.80 16.46
CA PHE A 268 -6.71 -21.92 16.67
C PHE A 268 -6.13 -21.87 18.09
N VAL A 269 -6.23 -22.96 18.81
CA VAL A 269 -5.69 -23.11 20.17
C VAL A 269 -4.56 -24.14 20.18
N ASN A 270 -3.48 -23.81 20.86
CA ASN A 270 -2.28 -24.64 20.92
C ASN A 270 -2.53 -25.90 21.74
N LYS A 271 -3.32 -25.77 22.82
CA LYS A 271 -3.52 -26.83 23.78
C LYS A 271 -4.82 -26.66 24.53
N ILE A 272 -5.53 -27.76 24.75
CA ILE A 272 -6.65 -27.89 25.67
C ILE A 272 -6.21 -28.85 26.78
N GLN A 273 -6.19 -28.40 28.03
CA GLN A 273 -5.61 -29.17 29.14
C GLN A 273 -6.57 -29.29 30.33
N ILE A 274 -6.66 -30.51 30.90
CA ILE A 274 -7.36 -30.81 32.16
C ILE A 274 -6.39 -31.58 33.07
N GLY A 275 -5.92 -30.94 34.14
CA GLY A 275 -4.89 -31.50 35.00
C GLY A 275 -3.61 -31.83 34.21
N GLU A 276 -3.20 -33.12 34.19
CA GLU A 276 -2.01 -33.54 33.44
C GLU A 276 -2.31 -34.02 32.01
N ARG A 277 -3.59 -34.08 31.61
CA ARG A 277 -3.99 -34.54 30.27
C ARG A 277 -4.21 -33.39 29.35
N SER A 278 -3.70 -33.50 28.12
CA SER A 278 -3.86 -32.46 27.12
C SER A 278 -4.10 -33.03 25.72
N THR A 279 -4.83 -32.26 24.90
CA THR A 279 -4.91 -32.45 23.46
C THR A 279 -4.27 -31.23 22.77
N PRO A 280 -3.31 -31.46 21.84
CA PRO A 280 -2.64 -30.39 21.16
C PRO A 280 -3.49 -29.85 20.00
N TYR A 281 -3.17 -28.70 19.53
CA TYR A 281 -3.57 -28.07 18.28
C TYR A 281 -5.01 -28.35 17.82
N SER A 282 -5.88 -27.40 18.08
CA SER A 282 -7.32 -27.61 17.88
C SER A 282 -8.00 -26.33 17.44
N MET A 283 -9.15 -26.45 16.80
CA MET A 283 -10.07 -25.32 16.64
C MET A 283 -10.95 -25.17 17.87
N ALA A 284 -11.14 -23.93 18.29
CA ALA A 284 -12.13 -23.56 19.30
C ALA A 284 -13.05 -22.48 18.72
N SER A 285 -14.37 -22.65 18.86
CA SER A 285 -15.36 -21.72 18.34
C SER A 285 -16.06 -20.98 19.47
N ALA A 286 -16.20 -19.67 19.29
CA ALA A 286 -16.99 -18.82 20.17
C ALA A 286 -18.32 -18.49 19.49
N LEU A 287 -19.42 -18.84 20.17
CA LEU A 287 -20.79 -18.70 19.71
C LEU A 287 -21.67 -18.10 20.81
N ALA A 288 -22.81 -17.51 20.43
CA ALA A 288 -23.70 -16.83 21.37
C ALA A 288 -24.41 -17.79 22.35
N ASP A 289 -24.53 -19.09 22.00
CA ASP A 289 -25.30 -20.09 22.75
C ASP A 289 -24.63 -20.54 24.05
N PHE A 290 -23.40 -20.13 24.32
CA PHE A 290 -22.61 -20.58 25.47
C PHE A 290 -22.46 -19.50 26.54
N GLU A 291 -22.38 -19.91 27.80
CA GLU A 291 -22.27 -19.01 28.95
C GLU A 291 -20.80 -18.56 29.16
N PRO A 292 -20.57 -17.27 29.54
CA PRO A 292 -19.23 -16.79 29.88
C PRO A 292 -18.56 -17.60 31.00
N GLY A 293 -17.24 -17.81 30.88
CA GLY A 293 -16.46 -18.56 31.89
C GLY A 293 -16.61 -20.08 31.79
N THR A 294 -17.43 -20.59 30.87
CA THR A 294 -17.55 -22.03 30.61
C THR A 294 -16.97 -22.40 29.27
N VAL A 295 -16.49 -23.63 29.15
CA VAL A 295 -16.11 -24.28 27.89
C VAL A 295 -16.92 -25.55 27.72
N TRP A 296 -17.47 -25.73 26.55
CA TRP A 296 -18.09 -27.00 26.17
C TRP A 296 -17.11 -27.77 25.28
N LEU A 297 -16.93 -29.06 25.53
CA LEU A 297 -16.02 -29.90 24.75
C LEU A 297 -16.83 -30.82 23.84
N ASN A 298 -16.33 -31.10 22.64
CA ASN A 298 -16.94 -32.18 21.87
C ASN A 298 -16.66 -33.54 22.52
N GLN A 299 -17.44 -34.56 22.18
CA GLN A 299 -17.37 -35.88 22.80
C GLN A 299 -15.98 -36.50 22.68
N TRP A 300 -15.33 -36.37 21.51
CA TRP A 300 -13.97 -36.89 21.30
C TRP A 300 -12.97 -36.30 22.29
N THR A 301 -12.98 -34.99 22.44
CA THR A 301 -12.08 -34.26 23.36
C THR A 301 -12.40 -34.60 24.82
N ALA A 302 -13.68 -34.72 25.16
CA ALA A 302 -14.09 -35.10 26.50
C ALA A 302 -13.61 -36.53 26.86
N ASP A 303 -13.69 -37.45 25.91
CA ASP A 303 -13.20 -38.84 26.09
C ASP A 303 -11.66 -38.87 26.18
N ASP A 304 -10.94 -38.10 25.33
CA ASP A 304 -9.48 -38.02 25.33
C ASP A 304 -8.93 -37.45 26.64
N LEU A 305 -9.54 -36.38 27.15
CA LEU A 305 -9.16 -35.72 28.39
C LEU A 305 -9.83 -36.37 29.64
N GLN A 306 -10.75 -37.32 29.47
CA GLN A 306 -11.61 -37.87 30.53
C GLN A 306 -12.33 -36.75 31.30
N ALA A 307 -12.81 -35.75 30.58
CA ALA A 307 -13.43 -34.55 31.11
C ALA A 307 -14.81 -34.86 31.73
N LYS A 308 -15.12 -34.16 32.83
CA LYS A 308 -16.44 -34.16 33.45
C LYS A 308 -16.94 -32.73 33.57
N VAL A 309 -18.25 -32.57 33.55
CA VAL A 309 -18.87 -31.26 33.79
C VAL A 309 -18.41 -30.73 35.16
N GLY A 310 -17.93 -29.49 35.20
CA GLY A 310 -17.39 -28.85 36.37
C GLY A 310 -15.86 -28.89 36.53
N ASP A 311 -15.16 -29.72 35.73
CA ASP A 311 -13.69 -29.74 35.74
C ASP A 311 -13.11 -28.40 35.27
N ASP A 312 -11.92 -28.03 35.79
CA ASP A 312 -11.18 -26.88 35.35
C ASP A 312 -10.39 -27.19 34.06
N VAL A 313 -10.58 -26.36 33.04
CA VAL A 313 -9.93 -26.50 31.72
C VAL A 313 -9.08 -25.26 31.44
N GLU A 314 -7.90 -25.52 30.92
CA GLU A 314 -6.99 -24.48 30.43
C GLU A 314 -6.94 -24.54 28.90
N LEU A 315 -7.17 -23.39 28.25
CA LEU A 315 -6.98 -23.19 26.82
C LEU A 315 -5.74 -22.33 26.60
N SER A 316 -4.71 -22.85 25.94
CA SER A 316 -3.53 -22.09 25.51
C SER A 316 -3.68 -21.69 24.04
N TYR A 317 -3.40 -20.44 23.73
CA TYR A 317 -3.50 -19.89 22.38
C TYR A 317 -2.48 -18.79 22.18
N TYR A 318 -2.08 -18.51 20.92
CA TYR A 318 -1.24 -17.38 20.60
C TYR A 318 -2.09 -16.13 20.35
N SER A 319 -1.65 -14.99 20.86
CA SER A 319 -2.16 -13.68 20.50
C SER A 319 -1.03 -12.78 20.03
N VAL A 320 -1.35 -11.78 19.21
CA VAL A 320 -0.37 -10.79 18.77
C VAL A 320 -0.23 -9.74 19.86
N GLY A 321 0.93 -9.72 20.51
CA GLY A 321 1.29 -8.77 21.55
C GLY A 321 1.83 -7.45 21.02
N THR A 322 2.41 -6.65 21.92
CA THR A 322 3.12 -5.41 21.57
C THR A 322 4.33 -5.72 20.68
N MET A 323 4.60 -4.85 19.70
CA MET A 323 5.68 -5.03 18.71
C MET A 323 5.51 -6.26 17.78
N ARG A 324 4.28 -6.74 17.57
CA ARG A 324 3.95 -7.84 16.66
C ARG A 324 4.59 -9.19 17.03
N GLN A 325 4.94 -9.37 18.28
CA GLN A 325 5.41 -10.67 18.78
C GLN A 325 4.22 -11.55 19.11
N LEU A 326 4.33 -12.84 18.78
CA LEU A 326 3.36 -13.83 19.22
C LEU A 326 3.61 -14.12 20.71
N GLU A 327 2.57 -13.93 21.52
CA GLU A 327 2.58 -14.22 22.94
C GLU A 327 1.62 -15.38 23.19
N GLU A 328 2.11 -16.44 23.81
CA GLU A 328 1.24 -17.52 24.27
C GLU A 328 0.49 -17.04 25.52
N ARG A 329 -0.83 -17.18 25.47
CA ARG A 329 -1.75 -16.84 26.57
C ARG A 329 -2.59 -18.02 26.95
N THR A 330 -3.08 -18.00 28.15
CA THR A 330 -3.87 -19.08 28.72
C THR A 330 -5.17 -18.53 29.30
N GLY A 331 -6.29 -19.14 28.88
CA GLY A 331 -7.62 -18.88 29.45
C GLY A 331 -8.03 -20.02 30.37
N GLN A 332 -8.60 -19.70 31.55
CA GLN A 332 -9.13 -20.66 32.51
C GLN A 332 -10.65 -20.72 32.41
N PHE A 333 -11.18 -21.93 32.29
CA PHE A 333 -12.62 -22.20 32.10
C PHE A 333 -13.06 -23.36 32.95
N LYS A 334 -14.39 -23.53 33.12
CA LYS A 334 -14.99 -24.76 33.64
C LYS A 334 -15.73 -25.49 32.53
N VAL A 335 -15.64 -26.82 32.52
CA VAL A 335 -16.45 -27.64 31.62
C VAL A 335 -17.92 -27.42 31.92
N GLY A 336 -18.61 -26.70 31.03
CA GLY A 336 -20.06 -26.47 31.12
C GLY A 336 -20.90 -27.63 30.60
N GLY A 337 -20.36 -28.42 29.66
CA GLY A 337 -21.05 -29.55 29.07
C GLY A 337 -20.22 -30.26 28.00
N ILE A 338 -20.78 -31.33 27.45
CA ILE A 338 -20.18 -32.16 26.40
C ILE A 338 -21.14 -32.18 25.21
N ILE A 339 -20.64 -31.95 24.01
CA ILE A 339 -21.39 -31.94 22.74
C ILE A 339 -21.11 -33.25 22.00
N ALA A 340 -22.13 -33.99 21.69
CA ALA A 340 -21.99 -35.24 20.90
C ALA A 340 -21.48 -34.90 19.48
N MET A 341 -20.69 -35.81 18.87
CA MET A 341 -20.14 -35.58 17.52
C MET A 341 -21.19 -35.46 16.42
N ASN A 342 -22.42 -35.98 16.66
CA ASN A 342 -23.57 -35.85 15.76
C ASN A 342 -24.49 -34.65 16.08
N ASP A 343 -24.16 -33.83 17.07
CA ASP A 343 -24.90 -32.61 17.39
C ASP A 343 -24.70 -31.57 16.28
N PRO A 344 -25.72 -30.82 15.85
CA PRO A 344 -25.61 -29.78 14.84
C PRO A 344 -24.55 -28.71 15.16
N ARG A 345 -24.19 -28.51 16.42
CA ARG A 345 -23.14 -27.58 16.86
C ARG A 345 -21.73 -28.11 16.64
N SER A 346 -21.56 -29.47 16.56
CA SER A 346 -20.30 -30.09 16.16
C SER A 346 -20.15 -30.06 14.64
N ASP A 347 -19.92 -28.86 14.11
CA ASP A 347 -19.99 -28.57 12.69
C ASP A 347 -18.62 -28.21 12.12
N ILE A 348 -18.15 -29.01 11.16
CA ILE A 348 -16.91 -28.79 10.43
C ILE A 348 -16.87 -27.41 9.73
N THR A 349 -18.04 -26.92 9.30
CA THR A 349 -18.13 -25.65 8.60
C THR A 349 -17.84 -24.43 9.49
N LEU A 350 -17.73 -24.61 10.82
CA LEU A 350 -17.28 -23.56 11.74
C LEU A 350 -15.80 -23.21 11.59
N MET A 351 -14.99 -24.11 11.03
CA MET A 351 -13.61 -23.81 10.68
C MET A 351 -13.56 -22.85 9.49
N PRO A 352 -12.96 -21.67 9.64
CA PRO A 352 -12.69 -20.82 8.49
C PRO A 352 -11.62 -21.48 7.60
N ASP A 353 -11.51 -20.96 6.39
CA ASP A 353 -10.46 -21.36 5.46
C ASP A 353 -9.11 -20.78 5.90
N PHE A 354 -8.27 -21.61 6.54
CA PHE A 354 -6.93 -21.23 6.97
C PHE A 354 -5.91 -21.65 5.92
N PRO A 355 -5.23 -20.68 5.26
CA PRO A 355 -4.14 -21.00 4.35
C PRO A 355 -3.06 -21.82 5.05
N GLY A 356 -2.59 -22.88 4.40
CA GLY A 356 -1.55 -23.78 4.94
C GLY A 356 -2.05 -24.84 5.92
N MET A 357 -3.35 -24.85 6.22
CA MET A 357 -3.96 -25.90 7.07
C MET A 357 -5.12 -26.61 6.37
N THR A 358 -6.05 -25.85 5.80
CA THR A 358 -7.27 -26.43 5.19
C THR A 358 -6.94 -27.33 4.01
N ASP A 359 -5.88 -27.02 3.27
CA ASP A 359 -5.44 -27.78 2.10
C ASP A 359 -4.50 -28.94 2.43
N SER A 360 -4.12 -29.12 3.71
CA SER A 360 -3.20 -30.17 4.13
C SER A 360 -3.93 -31.49 4.37
N GLU A 361 -3.38 -32.58 3.84
CA GLU A 361 -3.90 -33.92 4.09
C GLU A 361 -3.62 -34.39 5.52
N ASN A 362 -2.40 -34.08 6.04
CA ASN A 362 -1.94 -34.51 7.37
C ASN A 362 -1.64 -33.30 8.26
N CYS A 363 -1.77 -33.48 9.58
CA CYS A 363 -1.41 -32.45 10.55
C CYS A 363 0.10 -32.11 10.54
N ALA A 364 0.94 -33.06 10.15
CA ALA A 364 2.39 -32.86 10.03
C ALA A 364 2.79 -31.84 8.94
N ASP A 365 1.91 -31.61 7.96
CA ASP A 365 2.14 -30.70 6.84
C ASP A 365 1.54 -29.30 7.08
N TRP A 366 1.05 -29.01 8.29
CA TRP A 366 0.45 -27.73 8.59
C TRP A 366 1.49 -26.61 8.65
N ASP A 367 1.22 -25.53 7.93
CA ASP A 367 1.89 -24.23 8.08
C ASP A 367 0.89 -23.20 8.63
N THR A 368 0.82 -23.11 9.95
CA THR A 368 -0.18 -22.27 10.65
C THR A 368 0.29 -20.87 10.97
N GLY A 369 1.53 -20.52 10.62
CA GLY A 369 2.14 -19.25 11.03
C GLY A 369 2.44 -19.15 12.53
N PHE A 370 2.18 -20.19 13.30
CA PHE A 370 2.55 -20.30 14.71
C PHE A 370 3.70 -21.27 14.90
N PRO A 371 4.56 -21.06 15.91
CA PRO A 371 5.51 -22.10 16.32
C PRO A 371 4.72 -23.34 16.76
N MET A 372 4.90 -24.44 16.06
CA MET A 372 4.27 -25.71 16.39
C MET A 372 5.33 -26.74 16.77
N ASP A 373 5.04 -27.54 17.81
CA ASP A 373 5.76 -28.75 18.13
C ASP A 373 5.03 -29.94 17.50
N LEU A 374 5.46 -30.31 16.30
CA LEU A 374 4.83 -31.41 15.55
C LEU A 374 4.96 -32.75 16.27
N ASP A 375 5.98 -32.94 17.11
CA ASP A 375 6.18 -34.15 17.92
C ASP A 375 5.09 -34.29 19.01
N ALA A 376 4.38 -33.23 19.34
CA ALA A 376 3.26 -33.26 20.27
C ALA A 376 1.95 -33.83 19.66
N ILE A 377 1.87 -33.91 18.33
CA ILE A 377 0.73 -34.48 17.60
C ILE A 377 0.79 -36.01 17.72
N ARG A 378 -0.32 -36.61 18.19
CA ARG A 378 -0.41 -38.06 18.43
C ARG A 378 -1.16 -38.73 17.28
N ASP A 379 -0.96 -40.01 17.06
CA ASP A 379 -1.69 -40.78 16.04
C ASP A 379 -3.20 -40.56 16.11
N LYS A 380 -3.78 -40.50 17.31
CA LYS A 380 -5.22 -40.23 17.49
C LYS A 380 -5.64 -38.80 17.10
N ASP A 381 -4.75 -37.86 17.09
CA ASP A 381 -5.04 -36.50 16.62
C ASP A 381 -5.04 -36.46 15.09
N GLU A 382 -4.18 -37.23 14.43
CA GLU A 382 -4.25 -37.51 12.99
C GLU A 382 -5.56 -38.23 12.63
N ASP A 383 -5.94 -39.29 13.34
CA ASP A 383 -7.22 -40.01 13.15
C ASP A 383 -8.43 -39.06 13.30
N TYR A 384 -8.33 -38.08 14.23
CA TYR A 384 -9.35 -37.04 14.38
C TYR A 384 -9.41 -36.14 13.14
N TRP A 385 -8.25 -35.68 12.66
CA TRP A 385 -8.16 -34.83 11.47
C TRP A 385 -8.71 -35.56 10.24
N ASP A 386 -8.37 -36.81 10.06
CA ASP A 386 -8.85 -37.62 8.94
C ASP A 386 -10.38 -37.78 8.94
N THR A 387 -10.96 -37.97 10.12
CA THR A 387 -12.39 -38.23 10.26
C THR A 387 -13.25 -36.97 10.37
N PHE A 388 -12.80 -35.99 11.13
CA PHE A 388 -13.58 -34.81 11.52
C PHE A 388 -12.98 -33.49 11.03
N LYS A 389 -11.80 -33.53 10.42
CA LYS A 389 -11.05 -32.35 9.94
C LYS A 389 -10.99 -31.27 11.05
N GLY A 390 -11.19 -29.99 10.68
CA GLY A 390 -11.17 -28.86 11.60
C GLY A 390 -12.43 -28.66 12.45
N THR A 391 -13.25 -29.68 12.67
CA THR A 391 -14.39 -29.57 13.60
C THR A 391 -13.90 -29.11 14.97
N PRO A 392 -14.47 -28.03 15.56
CA PRO A 392 -13.97 -27.48 16.81
C PRO A 392 -14.01 -28.53 17.95
N LYS A 393 -12.91 -28.58 18.71
CA LYS A 393 -12.80 -29.44 19.90
C LYS A 393 -13.35 -28.75 21.15
N ALA A 394 -13.45 -27.42 21.15
CA ALA A 394 -13.96 -26.62 22.25
C ALA A 394 -14.91 -25.52 21.77
N TYR A 395 -15.86 -25.14 22.61
CA TYR A 395 -16.85 -24.09 22.36
C TYR A 395 -16.94 -23.19 23.59
N ILE A 396 -16.88 -21.88 23.39
CA ILE A 396 -16.97 -20.86 24.45
C ILE A 396 -18.02 -19.80 24.09
N SER A 397 -18.36 -18.93 25.01
CA SER A 397 -19.25 -17.82 24.71
C SER A 397 -18.61 -16.85 23.73
N LEU A 398 -19.41 -16.28 22.82
CA LEU A 398 -18.95 -15.29 21.86
C LEU A 398 -18.30 -14.09 22.55
N ALA A 399 -18.89 -13.59 23.63
CA ALA A 399 -18.35 -12.46 24.36
C ALA A 399 -16.93 -12.74 24.91
N THR A 400 -16.72 -13.92 25.49
CA THR A 400 -15.39 -14.33 25.96
C THR A 400 -14.41 -14.52 24.79
N GLY A 401 -14.86 -15.15 23.71
CA GLY A 401 -14.03 -15.33 22.50
C GLY A 401 -13.59 -13.98 21.91
N GLN A 402 -14.51 -13.03 21.85
CA GLN A 402 -14.19 -11.67 21.40
C GLN A 402 -13.23 -10.96 22.35
N GLU A 403 -13.34 -11.13 23.64
CA GLU A 403 -12.41 -10.55 24.62
C GLU A 403 -10.97 -11.06 24.43
N ILE A 404 -10.79 -12.36 24.16
CA ILE A 404 -9.48 -13.01 24.15
C ILE A 404 -8.86 -13.15 22.76
N TRP A 405 -9.65 -13.21 21.68
CA TRP A 405 -9.19 -13.47 20.32
C TRP A 405 -9.40 -12.33 19.32
N SER A 406 -10.18 -11.27 19.68
CA SER A 406 -10.31 -10.11 18.81
C SER A 406 -8.97 -9.44 18.55
N ASN A 407 -8.81 -8.98 17.34
CA ASN A 407 -7.60 -8.30 16.91
C ASN A 407 -7.96 -7.15 15.96
N ARG A 408 -6.96 -6.42 15.48
CA ARG A 408 -7.18 -5.27 14.59
C ARG A 408 -7.82 -5.63 13.24
N PHE A 409 -7.83 -6.90 12.85
CA PHE A 409 -8.41 -7.37 11.59
C PHE A 409 -9.88 -7.74 11.73
N GLY A 410 -10.35 -8.02 12.92
CA GLY A 410 -11.74 -8.32 13.20
C GLY A 410 -11.97 -9.07 14.51
N SER A 411 -13.25 -9.22 14.82
CA SER A 411 -13.76 -9.96 15.99
C SER A 411 -14.68 -11.12 15.61
N LEU A 412 -14.81 -11.40 14.31
CA LEU A 412 -15.61 -12.49 13.74
C LEU A 412 -14.85 -13.15 12.59
N THR A 413 -15.02 -14.46 12.44
CA THR A 413 -14.53 -15.22 11.28
C THR A 413 -15.63 -15.53 10.28
N ALA A 414 -16.89 -15.56 10.72
CA ALA A 414 -18.04 -15.75 9.86
C ALA A 414 -19.30 -15.08 10.43
N VAL A 415 -20.26 -14.78 9.54
CA VAL A 415 -21.63 -14.40 9.88
C VAL A 415 -22.57 -15.32 9.11
N ARG A 416 -23.47 -16.03 9.80
CA ARG A 416 -24.39 -17.01 9.23
C ARG A 416 -25.81 -16.49 9.18
N TYR A 417 -26.50 -16.80 8.10
CA TYR A 417 -27.89 -16.46 7.86
C TYR A 417 -28.69 -17.74 7.63
N ALA A 418 -29.89 -17.82 8.21
CA ALA A 418 -30.76 -18.99 8.11
C ALA A 418 -31.36 -19.22 6.72
N GLN A 419 -31.28 -18.20 5.83
CA GLN A 419 -31.80 -18.30 4.46
C GLN A 419 -30.96 -19.26 3.62
N ASN A 420 -31.60 -19.92 2.65
CA ASN A 420 -30.98 -20.87 1.74
C ASN A 420 -31.32 -20.54 0.27
N GLY A 421 -30.46 -20.98 -0.63
CA GLY A 421 -30.66 -20.88 -2.07
C GLY A 421 -30.00 -19.65 -2.72
N SER A 422 -29.81 -19.75 -4.02
CA SER A 422 -29.08 -18.72 -4.81
C SER A 422 -29.78 -17.36 -4.84
N GLU A 423 -31.10 -17.34 -4.86
CA GLU A 423 -31.89 -16.08 -4.84
C GLU A 423 -31.70 -15.34 -3.50
N ALA A 424 -31.71 -16.10 -2.37
CA ALA A 424 -31.46 -15.52 -1.05
C ALA A 424 -30.02 -15.01 -0.93
N GLN A 425 -29.04 -15.75 -1.46
CA GLN A 425 -27.64 -15.36 -1.50
C GLN A 425 -27.44 -14.05 -2.29
N GLU A 426 -28.07 -13.93 -3.46
CA GLU A 426 -28.00 -12.70 -4.27
C GLU A 426 -28.69 -11.51 -3.57
N ALA A 427 -29.86 -11.76 -2.95
CA ALA A 427 -30.57 -10.73 -2.19
C ALA A 427 -29.77 -10.24 -0.98
N LEU A 428 -29.12 -11.16 -0.25
CA LEU A 428 -28.21 -10.82 0.86
C LEU A 428 -27.01 -10.00 0.36
N GLY A 429 -26.40 -10.40 -0.74
CA GLY A 429 -25.29 -9.66 -1.35
C GLY A 429 -25.65 -8.22 -1.69
N LYS A 430 -26.82 -8.00 -2.31
CA LYS A 430 -27.34 -6.67 -2.61
C LYS A 430 -27.60 -5.83 -1.35
N LYS A 431 -28.16 -6.45 -0.31
CA LYS A 431 -28.38 -5.77 0.98
C LYS A 431 -27.07 -5.41 1.68
N LEU A 432 -26.07 -6.30 1.65
CA LEU A 432 -24.75 -6.03 2.21
C LEU A 432 -24.10 -4.83 1.51
N LEU A 433 -24.07 -4.84 0.17
CA LEU A 433 -23.51 -3.74 -0.62
C LEU A 433 -24.24 -2.40 -0.42
N ALA A 434 -25.53 -2.42 -0.08
CA ALA A 434 -26.29 -1.23 0.25
C ALA A 434 -25.96 -0.64 1.64
N ASN A 435 -25.38 -1.45 2.55
CA ASN A 435 -25.06 -1.05 3.91
C ASN A 435 -23.56 -0.76 4.14
N ILE A 436 -22.73 -0.88 3.10
CA ILE A 436 -21.28 -0.64 3.18
C ILE A 436 -20.83 0.12 1.94
N THR A 437 -19.87 1.01 2.10
CA THR A 437 -19.27 1.75 0.98
C THR A 437 -17.93 1.14 0.56
N PRO A 438 -17.47 1.35 -0.69
CA PRO A 438 -16.10 0.96 -1.08
C PRO A 438 -15.02 1.53 -0.17
N THR A 439 -15.22 2.75 0.33
CA THR A 439 -14.30 3.41 1.27
C THR A 439 -14.19 2.64 2.58
N ASP A 440 -15.30 2.14 3.11
CA ASP A 440 -15.32 1.31 4.33
C ASP A 440 -14.57 -0.02 4.11
N ALA A 441 -14.58 -0.54 2.88
CA ALA A 441 -13.82 -1.71 2.46
C ALA A 441 -12.35 -1.40 2.14
N GLY A 442 -11.90 -0.15 2.29
CA GLY A 442 -10.54 0.27 2.01
C GLY A 442 -10.24 0.60 0.54
N LEU A 443 -11.28 0.68 -0.31
CA LEU A 443 -11.17 1.03 -1.72
C LEU A 443 -11.47 2.52 -1.89
N THR A 444 -10.42 3.33 -1.97
CA THR A 444 -10.55 4.79 -2.08
C THR A 444 -9.61 5.33 -3.13
N PHE A 445 -10.17 6.07 -4.09
CA PHE A 445 -9.37 6.80 -5.04
C PHE A 445 -8.59 7.93 -4.36
N GLN A 446 -7.36 8.12 -4.81
CA GLN A 446 -6.46 9.18 -4.38
C GLN A 446 -6.11 10.07 -5.57
N PRO A 447 -6.02 11.39 -5.38
CA PRO A 447 -5.63 12.31 -6.45
C PRO A 447 -4.09 12.28 -6.63
N ALA A 448 -3.59 11.25 -7.32
CA ALA A 448 -2.16 10.94 -7.44
C ALA A 448 -1.34 12.12 -7.99
N ARG A 449 -1.83 12.81 -9.02
CA ARG A 449 -1.13 13.95 -9.62
C ARG A 449 -1.06 15.14 -8.68
N SER A 450 -2.17 15.50 -8.02
CA SER A 450 -2.16 16.62 -7.08
C SER A 450 -1.34 16.34 -5.83
N GLN A 451 -1.33 15.09 -5.34
CA GLN A 451 -0.44 14.67 -4.23
C GLN A 451 1.04 14.75 -4.64
N ALA A 452 1.37 14.33 -5.86
CA ALA A 452 2.73 14.44 -6.38
C ALA A 452 3.17 15.91 -6.52
N ALA A 453 2.30 16.78 -7.02
CA ALA A 453 2.56 18.22 -7.09
C ALA A 453 2.75 18.83 -5.69
N ALA A 454 1.85 18.53 -4.75
CA ALA A 454 1.94 19.00 -3.37
C ALA A 454 3.21 18.50 -2.66
N SER A 455 3.68 17.30 -2.96
CA SER A 455 4.94 16.78 -2.40
C SER A 455 6.16 17.55 -2.88
N VAL A 456 6.14 18.07 -4.12
CA VAL A 456 7.19 18.94 -4.68
C VAL A 456 7.13 20.32 -4.03
N ASP A 457 5.94 20.88 -3.87
CA ASP A 457 5.76 22.22 -3.27
C ASP A 457 6.11 22.22 -1.76
N ASN A 458 5.88 21.12 -1.06
CA ASN A 458 6.27 20.92 0.34
C ASN A 458 7.74 20.46 0.52
N ALA A 459 8.42 20.07 -0.55
CA ALA A 459 9.85 19.84 -0.51
C ALA A 459 10.56 21.17 -0.15
N MET A 460 11.74 21.08 0.49
CA MET A 460 12.51 22.23 0.94
C MET A 460 12.49 23.34 -0.12
N ASP A 461 11.96 24.50 0.23
CA ASP A 461 11.98 25.67 -0.66
C ASP A 461 13.42 26.14 -0.82
N PHE A 462 14.10 25.59 -1.82
CA PHE A 462 15.48 25.94 -2.15
C PHE A 462 15.60 27.44 -2.43
N GLY A 463 14.56 28.09 -3.00
CA GLY A 463 14.51 29.52 -3.19
C GLY A 463 14.59 30.28 -1.87
N GLN A 464 13.83 29.86 -0.85
CA GLN A 464 13.84 30.44 0.48
C GLN A 464 15.17 30.19 1.19
N LEU A 465 15.74 29.01 1.04
CA LEU A 465 17.06 28.66 1.58
C LEU A 465 18.16 29.55 0.96
N PHE A 466 18.19 29.64 -0.35
CA PHE A 466 19.15 30.52 -1.06
C PHE A 466 18.91 32.00 -0.76
N MET A 467 17.67 32.42 -0.59
CA MET A 467 17.33 33.79 -0.18
C MET A 467 17.82 34.06 1.24
N SER A 468 17.69 33.14 2.16
CA SER A 468 18.17 33.25 3.53
C SER A 468 19.70 33.40 3.59
N PHE A 469 20.43 32.58 2.82
CA PHE A 469 21.88 32.73 2.70
C PHE A 469 22.27 34.05 2.00
N SER A 470 21.53 34.47 0.96
CA SER A 470 21.77 35.71 0.26
C SER A 470 21.48 36.94 1.13
N PHE A 471 20.63 36.85 2.14
CA PHE A 471 20.30 37.97 3.03
C PHE A 471 21.53 38.58 3.67
N PHE A 472 22.44 37.76 4.19
CA PHE A 472 23.68 38.25 4.80
C PHE A 472 24.59 38.93 3.78
N LEU A 473 24.67 38.41 2.56
CA LEU A 473 25.44 39.02 1.45
C LEU A 473 24.81 40.35 1.02
N ILE A 474 23.49 40.43 0.94
CA ILE A 474 22.74 41.63 0.62
C ILE A 474 22.97 42.69 1.72
N ALA A 475 22.87 42.32 2.98
CA ALA A 475 23.09 43.21 4.11
C ALA A 475 24.54 43.76 4.08
N ALA A 476 25.54 42.89 3.86
CA ALA A 476 26.94 43.29 3.73
C ALA A 476 27.15 44.21 2.52
N ALA A 477 26.56 43.93 1.37
CA ALA A 477 26.64 44.78 0.17
C ALA A 477 26.01 46.16 0.40
N VAL A 478 24.84 46.21 1.04
CA VAL A 478 24.18 47.51 1.37
C VAL A 478 25.04 48.31 2.34
N MET A 479 25.63 47.65 3.36
CA MET A 479 26.54 48.31 4.29
C MET A 479 27.78 48.87 3.58
N LEU A 480 28.38 48.09 2.68
CA LEU A 480 29.54 48.52 1.90
C LEU A 480 29.21 49.70 0.97
N ILE A 481 28.07 49.65 0.27
CA ILE A 481 27.58 50.72 -0.59
C ILE A 481 27.34 51.98 0.23
N SER A 482 26.71 51.85 1.43
CA SER A 482 26.51 52.98 2.35
C SER A 482 27.81 53.62 2.76
N LEU A 483 28.82 52.84 3.14
CA LEU A 483 30.14 53.36 3.51
C LEU A 483 30.83 54.05 2.32
N LEU A 484 30.82 53.47 1.13
CA LEU A 484 31.39 54.08 -0.08
C LEU A 484 30.69 55.39 -0.44
N PHE A 485 29.36 55.43 -0.31
CA PHE A 485 28.60 56.65 -0.55
C PHE A 485 28.95 57.73 0.49
N GLN A 486 29.08 57.35 1.76
CA GLN A 486 29.50 58.26 2.82
C GLN A 486 30.90 58.86 2.54
N PHE A 487 31.88 58.03 2.21
CA PHE A 487 33.21 58.49 1.83
C PHE A 487 33.21 59.43 0.57
N THR A 488 32.39 59.10 -0.42
CA THR A 488 32.23 59.92 -1.61
C THR A 488 31.64 61.30 -1.26
N MET A 489 30.69 61.36 -0.35
CA MET A 489 30.09 62.58 0.15
C MET A 489 31.08 63.40 0.95
N GLU A 490 31.91 62.79 1.81
CA GLU A 490 32.97 63.48 2.54
C GLU A 490 33.98 64.18 1.59
N LYS A 491 34.43 63.51 0.54
CA LYS A 491 35.32 64.02 -0.46
C LYS A 491 34.71 65.22 -1.23
N ARG A 492 33.38 65.22 -1.43
CA ARG A 492 32.64 66.27 -2.15
C ARG A 492 32.09 67.39 -1.24
N THR A 493 32.49 67.43 0.05
CA THR A 493 32.03 68.45 0.99
C THR A 493 32.33 69.90 0.54
N ARG A 494 33.48 70.12 -0.09
CA ARG A 494 33.83 71.43 -0.66
C ARG A 494 32.93 71.81 -1.84
N GLU A 495 32.66 70.95 -2.78
CA GLU A 495 31.77 71.20 -3.91
C GLU A 495 30.34 71.50 -3.42
N THR A 496 29.84 70.70 -2.46
CA THR A 496 28.54 70.91 -1.83
C THR A 496 28.45 72.25 -1.10
N GLY A 497 29.50 72.59 -0.36
CA GLY A 497 29.62 73.93 0.29
C GLY A 497 29.61 75.05 -0.68
N THR A 498 30.31 74.95 -1.80
CA THR A 498 30.36 76.02 -2.88
C THR A 498 28.97 76.17 -3.51
N LEU A 499 28.26 75.10 -3.82
CA LEU A 499 26.90 75.12 -4.38
C LEU A 499 25.90 75.82 -3.42
N LEU A 500 26.01 75.57 -2.14
CA LEU A 500 25.18 76.21 -1.10
C LEU A 500 25.54 77.70 -0.96
N ALA A 501 26.84 78.06 -1.03
CA ALA A 501 27.29 79.42 -0.93
C ALA A 501 26.86 80.29 -2.13
N VAL A 502 26.68 79.73 -3.31
CA VAL A 502 26.13 80.36 -4.53
C VAL A 502 24.60 80.48 -4.48
N GLY A 503 23.96 80.02 -3.39
CA GLY A 503 22.51 80.17 -3.15
C GLY A 503 21.64 79.08 -3.71
N ILE A 504 22.21 77.92 -4.11
CA ILE A 504 21.41 76.78 -4.50
C ILE A 504 20.79 76.15 -3.23
N PRO A 505 19.44 75.96 -3.16
CA PRO A 505 18.78 75.41 -1.96
C PRO A 505 19.22 73.97 -1.69
N ALA A 506 19.45 73.64 -0.44
CA ALA A 506 19.93 72.32 0.00
C ALA A 506 19.08 71.15 -0.56
N ARG A 507 17.77 71.36 -0.74
CA ARG A 507 16.86 70.35 -1.36
C ARG A 507 17.27 70.05 -2.82
N ARG A 508 17.75 71.00 -3.57
CA ARG A 508 18.15 70.82 -4.97
C ARG A 508 19.51 70.11 -5.07
N VAL A 509 20.44 70.47 -4.21
CA VAL A 509 21.74 69.79 -4.09
C VAL A 509 21.56 68.35 -3.69
N ARG A 510 20.71 68.04 -2.67
CA ARG A 510 20.37 66.66 -2.27
C ARG A 510 19.76 65.88 -3.43
N ARG A 511 18.84 66.49 -4.21
CA ARG A 511 18.18 65.82 -5.34
C ARG A 511 19.18 65.50 -6.47
N MET A 512 20.17 66.38 -6.74
CA MET A 512 21.22 66.09 -7.72
C MET A 512 22.10 64.93 -7.30
N LEU A 513 22.53 64.88 -6.05
CA LEU A 513 23.34 63.79 -5.52
C LEU A 513 22.57 62.42 -5.48
N LEU A 514 21.27 62.46 -5.14
CA LEU A 514 20.42 61.28 -5.20
C LEU A 514 20.17 60.77 -6.64
N LEU A 515 20.07 61.71 -7.63
CA LEU A 515 19.94 61.34 -9.04
C LEU A 515 21.22 60.72 -9.58
N GLU A 516 22.38 61.25 -9.21
CA GLU A 516 23.67 60.68 -9.59
C GLU A 516 23.89 59.30 -9.03
N GLY A 517 23.62 59.11 -7.71
CA GLY A 517 23.66 57.79 -7.07
C GLY A 517 22.63 56.82 -7.62
N GLY A 518 21.41 57.30 -7.94
CA GLY A 518 20.34 56.51 -8.55
C GLY A 518 20.70 56.01 -9.95
N LEU A 519 21.33 56.82 -10.78
CA LEU A 519 21.80 56.41 -12.11
C LEU A 519 22.84 55.30 -12.03
N ILE A 520 23.80 55.40 -11.12
CA ILE A 520 24.81 54.36 -10.88
C ILE A 520 24.15 53.07 -10.38
N ALA A 521 23.17 53.20 -9.48
CA ALA A 521 22.43 52.06 -8.97
C ALA A 521 21.64 51.32 -10.06
N ILE A 522 20.99 52.04 -10.99
CA ILE A 522 20.27 51.47 -12.12
C ILE A 522 21.22 50.67 -13.03
N VAL A 523 22.37 51.26 -13.39
CA VAL A 523 23.38 50.57 -14.20
C VAL A 523 23.88 49.31 -13.46
N GLY A 524 24.17 49.42 -12.16
CA GLY A 524 24.58 48.31 -11.32
C GLY A 524 23.52 47.18 -11.23
N CYS A 525 22.24 47.54 -11.16
CA CYS A 525 21.14 46.58 -11.18
C CYS A 525 21.06 45.81 -12.51
N ILE A 526 21.21 46.49 -13.64
CA ILE A 526 21.18 45.84 -14.96
C ILE A 526 22.37 44.87 -15.11
N VAL A 527 23.58 45.34 -14.80
CA VAL A 527 24.79 44.50 -14.86
C VAL A 527 24.67 43.30 -13.87
N GLY A 528 24.16 43.55 -12.65
CA GLY A 528 23.94 42.52 -11.65
C GLY A 528 22.89 41.51 -12.05
N ALA A 529 21.84 41.92 -12.76
CA ALA A 529 20.83 40.98 -13.29
C ALA A 529 21.43 40.04 -14.35
N VAL A 530 22.18 40.60 -15.31
CA VAL A 530 22.87 39.81 -16.36
C VAL A 530 23.93 38.87 -15.77
N ALA A 531 24.74 39.36 -14.83
CA ALA A 531 25.71 38.51 -14.14
C ALA A 531 25.03 37.40 -13.28
N GLY A 532 23.86 37.71 -12.70
CA GLY A 532 23.07 36.78 -11.92
C GLY A 532 22.47 35.63 -12.74
N THR A 533 22.02 35.88 -13.97
CA THR A 533 21.55 34.83 -14.90
C THR A 533 22.71 33.92 -15.32
N PHE A 534 23.85 34.50 -15.70
CA PHE A 534 25.04 33.74 -16.08
C PHE A 534 25.57 32.87 -14.91
N PHE A 535 25.54 33.41 -13.70
CA PHE A 535 25.86 32.62 -12.48
C PHE A 535 24.89 31.46 -12.26
N ALA A 536 23.59 31.70 -12.45
CA ALA A 536 22.57 30.64 -12.31
C ALA A 536 22.79 29.50 -13.32
N GLU A 537 23.03 29.84 -14.60
CA GLU A 537 23.33 28.84 -15.64
C GLU A 537 24.60 28.04 -15.31
N THR A 538 25.66 28.70 -14.85
CA THR A 538 26.91 28.03 -14.48
C THR A 538 26.71 27.11 -13.30
N LEU A 539 25.95 27.51 -12.28
CA LEU A 539 25.63 26.71 -11.11
C LEU A 539 24.76 25.49 -11.47
N LEU A 540 23.72 25.68 -12.29
CA LEU A 540 22.86 24.62 -12.77
C LEU A 540 23.63 23.60 -13.60
N ASN A 541 24.53 24.05 -14.49
CA ASN A 541 25.39 23.15 -15.26
C ASN A 541 26.39 22.39 -14.36
N ALA A 542 26.93 23.01 -13.34
CA ALA A 542 27.80 22.35 -12.36
C ALA A 542 27.04 21.30 -11.53
N LEU A 543 25.82 21.62 -11.13
CA LEU A 543 24.93 20.66 -10.43
C LEU A 543 24.57 19.49 -11.33
N SER A 544 24.20 19.72 -12.59
CA SER A 544 23.82 18.67 -13.54
C SER A 544 24.99 17.76 -13.92
N THR A 545 26.25 18.26 -13.91
CA THR A 545 27.44 17.44 -14.25
C THR A 545 28.00 16.68 -13.07
N ASN A 546 28.10 17.29 -11.89
CA ASN A 546 28.75 16.70 -10.73
C ASN A 546 27.80 15.87 -9.85
N TRP A 547 26.50 16.09 -9.98
CA TRP A 547 25.45 15.41 -9.18
C TRP A 547 24.50 14.58 -10.03
N LYS A 548 24.93 14.17 -11.23
CA LYS A 548 24.13 13.33 -12.13
C LYS A 548 23.53 12.09 -11.44
N ASP A 549 24.29 11.44 -10.57
CA ASP A 549 23.84 10.24 -9.85
C ASP A 549 22.90 10.57 -8.68
N ALA A 550 22.95 11.75 -8.12
CA ALA A 550 22.10 12.19 -7.02
C ALA A 550 20.80 12.85 -7.48
N VAL A 551 20.83 13.52 -8.64
CA VAL A 551 19.66 14.23 -9.22
C VAL A 551 19.04 13.40 -10.37
N ALA A 552 19.56 12.18 -10.57
CA ALA A 552 19.07 11.18 -11.51
C ALA A 552 18.61 11.77 -12.88
N SER A 553 19.59 12.07 -13.74
CA SER A 553 19.40 12.35 -15.18
C SER A 553 18.38 13.43 -15.59
N ALA A 554 17.84 14.23 -14.68
CA ALA A 554 17.00 15.36 -15.08
C ALA A 554 17.88 16.48 -15.67
N THR A 555 17.64 16.83 -16.91
CA THR A 555 18.15 18.09 -17.48
C THR A 555 17.50 19.22 -16.70
N LEU A 556 18.30 19.90 -15.85
CA LEU A 556 17.90 21.16 -15.21
C LEU A 556 17.78 22.21 -16.33
N THR A 557 16.56 22.56 -16.70
CA THR A 557 16.27 23.64 -17.69
C THR A 557 15.93 24.93 -16.98
#